data_5d871d5a4bd17ecb1d67834af898c654
#
_entry.id   5d871d5a4bd17ecb1d67834af898c654
#
_cell.length_a   1.000
_cell.length_b   1.000
_cell.length_c   1.000
_cell.angle_alpha   90.00
_cell.angle_beta   90.00
_cell.angle_gamma   90.00
#
_symmetry.space_group_name_H-M   'P 1'
#
loop_
_entity.id
_entity.type
_entity.pdbx_description
1 polymer ?
#
loop_
_entity_poly.entity_id
_entity_poly.type
_entity_poly.pdbx_seq_one_letter_code
_entity_poly.pdbx_strand_id
1 'polypeptide(L)'
;MSKLLNCLNEKDFSCVPVWFMRQAGRYLPEFRQIRLQNPDFLKLCFDSDLATEITLQPIKRFNLDAAIIFSDILVIPHALQQSIVFKEGLGPKCYDFNINKLLETKEKEYLSVLTPIYSAIKKTKKTLSKDKSLIAFVGAPWTLIIY
;
A
#
# COMPACT_ATOMS: atom_id res chain seq x y z
N MET A 1 4.11 13.71 19.28
CA MET A 1 4.70 12.87 18.20
C MET A 1 4.26 11.43 18.44
N SER A 2 4.23 10.54 17.41
CA SER A 2 3.87 9.15 17.67
C SER A 2 5.03 8.40 18.32
N LYS A 3 4.75 7.31 19.05
CA LYS A 3 5.78 6.49 19.72
C LYS A 3 6.88 6.04 18.75
N LEU A 4 6.50 5.62 17.51
CA LEU A 4 7.45 5.20 16.50
C LEU A 4 8.39 6.34 16.09
N LEU A 5 7.86 7.55 15.87
CA LEU A 5 8.69 8.70 15.51
C LEU A 5 9.58 9.17 16.67
N ASN A 6 9.10 9.12 17.91
CA ASN A 6 9.93 9.42 19.09
C ASN A 6 11.10 8.44 19.19
N CYS A 7 10.83 7.14 19.01
CA CYS A 7 11.86 6.12 19.04
C CYS A 7 12.93 6.34 17.95
N LEU A 8 12.50 6.69 16.72
CA LEU A 8 13.41 6.87 15.59
C LEU A 8 14.20 8.18 15.64
N ASN A 9 13.55 9.28 16.02
CA ASN A 9 14.15 10.62 15.94
C ASN A 9 14.85 11.03 17.24
N GLU A 10 14.23 10.74 18.39
CA GLU A 10 14.68 11.21 19.70
C GLU A 10 15.41 10.13 20.49
N LYS A 11 15.50 8.91 19.91
CA LYS A 11 16.07 7.74 20.59
C LYS A 11 15.43 7.48 21.95
N ASP A 12 14.15 7.82 22.07
CA ASP A 12 13.35 7.52 23.26
C ASP A 12 12.88 6.06 23.19
N PHE A 13 13.48 5.23 24.04
CA PHE A 13 13.18 3.81 24.17
C PHE A 13 12.35 3.47 25.41
N SER A 14 11.76 4.47 26.05
CA SER A 14 10.89 4.29 27.22
C SER A 14 9.66 3.43 26.90
N CYS A 15 9.25 3.42 25.64
CA CYS A 15 8.13 2.63 25.14
C CYS A 15 8.45 2.02 23.78
N VAL A 16 8.37 0.69 23.66
CA VAL A 16 8.61 -0.03 22.40
C VAL A 16 7.40 0.10 21.51
N PRO A 17 7.51 0.75 20.32
CA PRO A 17 6.40 0.80 19.36
C PRO A 17 6.19 -0.56 18.69
N VAL A 18 4.92 -0.96 18.58
CA VAL A 18 4.55 -2.26 18.01
C VAL A 18 3.72 -2.07 16.74
N TRP A 19 4.18 -2.69 15.66
CA TRP A 19 3.47 -2.80 14.39
C TRP A 19 3.95 -4.06 13.63
N PHE A 20 3.20 -4.49 12.62
CA PHE A 20 3.56 -5.66 11.82
C PHE A 20 3.67 -5.28 10.34
N MET A 21 4.67 -5.83 9.64
CA MET A 21 4.87 -5.58 8.21
C MET A 21 3.63 -5.99 7.38
N ARG A 22 2.93 -7.07 7.77
CA ARG A 22 1.69 -7.53 7.14
C ARG A 22 0.55 -7.49 8.15
N GLN A 23 -0.12 -6.34 8.25
CA GLN A 23 -1.19 -6.09 9.21
C GLN A 23 -2.58 -6.33 8.62
N ALA A 24 -2.86 -5.82 7.41
CA ALA A 24 -4.09 -6.10 6.71
C ALA A 24 -3.98 -7.43 5.94
N GLY A 25 -5.03 -8.22 5.93
CA GLY A 25 -4.97 -9.49 5.20
C GLY A 25 -6.12 -10.44 5.47
N ARG A 26 -6.05 -11.62 4.85
CA ARG A 26 -7.12 -12.63 4.82
C ARG A 26 -7.50 -13.21 6.19
N TYR A 27 -6.71 -13.00 7.24
CA TYR A 27 -7.06 -13.40 8.60
C TYR A 27 -8.17 -12.51 9.19
N LEU A 28 -8.35 -11.28 8.65
CA LEU A 28 -9.42 -10.37 9.06
C LEU A 28 -10.74 -10.71 8.32
N PRO A 29 -11.85 -10.97 9.02
CA PRO A 29 -13.15 -11.23 8.38
C PRO A 29 -13.61 -10.07 7.50
N GLU A 30 -13.46 -8.83 7.98
CA GLU A 30 -13.80 -7.60 7.25
C GLU A 30 -12.99 -7.45 5.95
N PHE A 31 -11.72 -7.82 5.94
CA PHE A 31 -10.93 -7.86 4.72
C PHE A 31 -11.47 -8.89 3.72
N ARG A 32 -11.81 -10.10 4.21
CA ARG A 32 -12.38 -11.14 3.35
C ARG A 32 -13.69 -10.70 2.70
N GLN A 33 -14.56 -9.99 3.43
CA GLN A 33 -15.81 -9.46 2.87
C GLN A 33 -15.55 -8.47 1.73
N ILE A 34 -14.61 -7.53 1.91
CA ILE A 34 -14.22 -6.60 0.85
C ILE A 34 -13.66 -7.36 -0.36
N ARG A 35 -12.81 -8.37 -0.13
CA ARG A 35 -12.20 -9.15 -1.21
C ARG A 35 -13.21 -9.98 -2.00
N LEU A 36 -14.25 -10.50 -1.38
CA LEU A 36 -15.32 -11.22 -2.07
C LEU A 36 -16.07 -10.32 -3.06
N GLN A 37 -16.29 -9.06 -2.69
CA GLN A 37 -16.97 -8.08 -3.54
C GLN A 37 -16.02 -7.45 -4.58
N ASN A 38 -14.71 -7.46 -4.32
CA ASN A 38 -13.67 -6.83 -5.14
C ASN A 38 -12.56 -7.85 -5.46
N PRO A 39 -12.79 -8.78 -6.41
CA PRO A 39 -11.84 -9.84 -6.71
C PRO A 39 -10.56 -9.35 -7.40
N ASP A 40 -10.59 -8.21 -8.08
CA ASP A 40 -9.42 -7.60 -8.72
C ASP A 40 -8.56 -6.89 -7.67
N PHE A 41 -7.38 -7.44 -7.42
CA PHE A 41 -6.50 -6.92 -6.38
C PHE A 41 -5.90 -5.56 -6.73
N LEU A 42 -5.52 -5.33 -7.99
CA LEU A 42 -5.00 -4.03 -8.40
C LEU A 42 -6.07 -2.95 -8.32
N LYS A 43 -7.27 -3.22 -8.83
CA LYS A 43 -8.39 -2.27 -8.68
C LYS A 43 -8.65 -1.90 -7.24
N LEU A 44 -8.54 -2.88 -6.33
CA LEU A 44 -8.69 -2.64 -4.90
C LEU A 44 -7.61 -1.69 -4.35
N CYS A 45 -6.34 -1.84 -4.81
CA CYS A 45 -5.26 -0.92 -4.44
C CYS A 45 -5.48 0.50 -4.98
N PHE A 46 -6.12 0.63 -6.14
CA PHE A 46 -6.44 1.92 -6.76
C PHE A 46 -7.78 2.51 -6.31
N ASP A 47 -8.56 1.82 -5.48
CA ASP A 47 -9.73 2.40 -4.81
C ASP A 47 -9.29 3.07 -3.50
N SER A 48 -9.27 4.40 -3.50
CA SER A 48 -8.75 5.16 -2.36
C SER A 48 -9.57 5.01 -1.08
N ASP A 49 -10.87 4.71 -1.17
CA ASP A 49 -11.73 4.53 -0.01
C ASP A 49 -11.55 3.13 0.58
N LEU A 50 -11.58 2.11 -0.27
CA LEU A 50 -11.36 0.72 0.16
C LEU A 50 -9.92 0.52 0.67
N ALA A 51 -8.91 1.08 0.01
CA ALA A 51 -7.53 1.02 0.48
C ALA A 51 -7.37 1.69 1.85
N THR A 52 -8.03 2.82 2.08
CA THR A 52 -8.06 3.49 3.39
C THR A 52 -8.75 2.63 4.44
N GLU A 53 -9.92 2.09 4.12
CA GLU A 53 -10.66 1.22 5.03
C GLU A 53 -9.82 0.00 5.44
N ILE A 54 -9.25 -0.71 4.47
CA ILE A 54 -8.41 -1.90 4.72
C ILE A 54 -7.19 -1.53 5.56
N THR A 55 -6.54 -0.41 5.29
CA THR A 55 -5.41 0.09 6.08
C THR A 55 -5.77 0.27 7.55
N LEU A 56 -6.98 0.75 7.83
CA LEU A 56 -7.44 1.05 9.19
C LEU A 56 -8.02 -0.16 9.93
N GLN A 57 -8.38 -1.25 9.24
CA GLN A 57 -8.95 -2.46 9.88
C GLN A 57 -8.07 -3.02 11.01
N PRO A 58 -6.75 -3.26 10.81
CA PRO A 58 -5.89 -3.73 11.90
C PRO A 58 -5.78 -2.74 13.06
N ILE A 59 -5.78 -1.44 12.77
CA ILE A 59 -5.67 -0.38 13.78
C ILE A 59 -6.93 -0.31 14.64
N LYS A 60 -8.10 -0.55 14.05
CA LYS A 60 -9.38 -0.60 14.80
C LYS A 60 -9.48 -1.85 15.69
N ARG A 61 -8.88 -2.95 15.25
CA ARG A 61 -8.96 -4.25 15.93
C ARG A 61 -7.88 -4.44 16.97
N PHE A 62 -6.68 -3.92 16.72
CA PHE A 62 -5.51 -4.10 17.56
C PHE A 62 -4.91 -2.75 17.94
N ASN A 63 -4.34 -2.67 19.13
CA ASN A 63 -3.68 -1.44 19.58
C ASN A 63 -2.26 -1.33 19.02
N LEU A 64 -2.14 -1.23 17.69
CA LEU A 64 -0.87 -1.05 16.99
C LEU A 64 -0.47 0.42 16.98
N ASP A 65 0.83 0.69 17.01
CA ASP A 65 1.41 2.04 17.05
C ASP A 65 1.64 2.64 15.65
N ALA A 66 1.53 1.80 14.60
CA ALA A 66 1.60 2.28 13.22
C ALA A 66 0.67 1.51 12.29
N ALA A 67 0.14 2.21 11.30
CA ALA A 67 -0.57 1.63 10.16
C ALA A 67 0.37 1.51 8.96
N ILE A 68 0.25 0.45 8.16
CA ILE A 68 0.88 0.35 6.84
C ILE A 68 -0.18 0.55 5.79
N ILE A 69 0.06 1.46 4.85
CA ILE A 69 -0.88 1.70 3.75
C ILE A 69 -1.14 0.41 2.97
N PHE A 70 -2.41 0.08 2.72
CA PHE A 70 -2.76 -1.02 1.83
C PHE A 70 -2.48 -0.63 0.39
N SER A 71 -1.53 -1.31 -0.22
CA SER A 71 -1.07 -1.12 -1.59
C SER A 71 -0.26 -2.34 -2.05
N ASP A 72 0.35 -2.26 -3.23
CA ASP A 72 1.28 -3.25 -3.75
C ASP A 72 2.48 -2.54 -4.39
N ILE A 73 3.65 -3.19 -4.41
CA ILE A 73 4.84 -2.65 -5.10
C ILE A 73 4.63 -2.55 -6.61
N LEU A 74 3.77 -3.38 -7.17
CA LEU A 74 3.46 -3.43 -8.60
C LEU A 74 2.55 -2.29 -9.08
N VAL A 75 2.07 -1.41 -8.19
CA VAL A 75 1.34 -0.20 -8.60
C VAL A 75 2.21 0.72 -9.46
N ILE A 76 3.53 0.72 -9.25
CA ILE A 76 4.48 1.50 -10.06
C ILE A 76 4.62 0.92 -11.48
N PRO A 77 4.98 -0.36 -11.68
CA PRO A 77 4.99 -0.96 -13.02
C PRO A 77 3.65 -0.83 -13.73
N HIS A 78 2.53 -1.01 -13.02
CA HIS A 78 1.20 -0.82 -13.58
C HIS A 78 0.98 0.62 -14.08
N ALA A 79 1.38 1.62 -13.30
CA ALA A 79 1.30 3.03 -13.71
C ALA A 79 2.19 3.35 -14.91
N LEU A 80 3.30 2.63 -15.07
CA LEU A 80 4.18 2.65 -16.23
C LEU A 80 3.68 1.76 -17.38
N GLN A 81 2.40 1.37 -17.35
CA GLN A 81 1.69 0.62 -18.38
C GLN A 81 2.17 -0.83 -18.58
N GLN A 82 2.88 -1.41 -17.62
CA GLN A 82 3.15 -2.84 -17.63
C GLN A 82 1.86 -3.63 -17.38
N SER A 83 1.63 -4.65 -18.21
CA SER A 83 0.50 -5.55 -18.03
C SER A 83 0.78 -6.52 -16.88
N ILE A 84 -0.10 -6.51 -15.88
CA ILE A 84 0.04 -7.32 -14.66
C ILE A 84 -1.28 -8.03 -14.41
N VAL A 85 -1.21 -9.35 -14.23
CA VAL A 85 -2.38 -10.19 -13.91
C VAL A 85 -2.12 -10.96 -12.64
N PHE A 86 -3.01 -10.84 -11.67
CA PHE A 86 -2.98 -11.64 -10.45
C PHE A 86 -3.73 -12.96 -10.68
N LYS A 87 -3.01 -14.07 -10.64
CA LYS A 87 -3.61 -15.41 -10.72
C LYS A 87 -3.74 -15.98 -9.32
N GLU A 88 -4.93 -16.54 -9.05
CA GLU A 88 -5.19 -17.21 -7.78
C GLU A 88 -4.23 -18.37 -7.57
N GLY A 89 -3.59 -18.44 -6.40
CA GLY A 89 -2.61 -19.47 -6.05
C GLY A 89 -1.21 -19.30 -6.63
N LEU A 90 -1.03 -18.49 -7.68
CA LEU A 90 0.27 -18.29 -8.36
C LEU A 90 0.87 -16.90 -8.11
N GLY A 91 0.08 -15.95 -7.61
CA GLY A 91 0.51 -14.56 -7.41
C GLY A 91 0.48 -13.72 -8.70
N PRO A 92 1.20 -12.58 -8.72
CA PRO A 92 1.24 -11.70 -9.87
C PRO A 92 2.10 -12.29 -11.00
N LYS A 93 1.61 -12.14 -12.23
CA LYS A 93 2.37 -12.39 -13.45
C LYS A 93 2.51 -11.07 -14.21
N CYS A 94 3.74 -10.60 -14.33
CA CYS A 94 4.08 -9.47 -15.19
C CYS A 94 4.34 -10.00 -16.61
N TYR A 95 3.82 -9.30 -17.62
CA TYR A 95 4.07 -9.60 -19.01
C TYR A 95 5.17 -8.68 -19.57
N ASP A 96 5.61 -8.98 -20.79
CA ASP A 96 6.70 -8.25 -21.43
C ASP A 96 6.51 -6.74 -21.36
N PHE A 97 7.58 -6.07 -20.98
CA PHE A 97 7.61 -4.63 -20.80
C PHE A 97 8.06 -3.95 -22.08
N ASN A 98 7.26 -3.03 -22.58
CA ASN A 98 7.62 -2.25 -23.77
C ASN A 98 8.43 -1.01 -23.35
N ILE A 99 9.76 -1.11 -23.46
CA ILE A 99 10.67 -0.05 -23.07
C ILE A 99 10.48 1.24 -23.90
N ASN A 100 10.11 1.12 -25.19
CA ASN A 100 9.88 2.31 -26.02
C ASN A 100 8.67 3.09 -25.52
N LYS A 101 7.60 2.37 -25.16
CA LYS A 101 6.39 2.97 -24.58
C LYS A 101 6.69 3.64 -23.23
N LEU A 102 7.57 3.05 -22.43
CA LEU A 102 8.03 3.69 -21.19
C LEU A 102 8.73 5.01 -21.45
N LEU A 103 9.67 5.03 -22.41
CA LEU A 103 10.46 6.23 -22.73
C LEU A 103 9.58 7.36 -23.29
N GLU A 104 8.46 7.03 -23.90
CA GLU A 104 7.47 7.99 -24.41
C GLU A 104 6.51 8.49 -23.31
N THR A 105 6.34 7.73 -22.22
CA THR A 105 5.40 8.06 -21.15
C THR A 105 5.88 9.26 -20.36
N LYS A 106 5.09 10.34 -20.36
CA LYS A 106 5.42 11.55 -19.60
C LYS A 106 5.18 11.34 -18.10
N GLU A 107 6.03 11.95 -17.29
CA GLU A 107 5.90 11.90 -15.82
C GLU A 107 4.49 12.22 -15.34
N LYS A 108 3.85 13.25 -15.89
CA LYS A 108 2.48 13.64 -15.53
C LYS A 108 1.46 12.53 -15.78
N GLU A 109 1.65 11.70 -16.79
CA GLU A 109 0.73 10.63 -17.16
C GLU A 109 0.77 9.52 -16.12
N TYR A 110 1.94 8.98 -15.80
CA TYR A 110 2.02 7.90 -14.80
C TYR A 110 1.70 8.40 -13.39
N LEU A 111 2.03 9.65 -13.04
CA LEU A 111 1.64 10.23 -11.75
C LEU A 111 0.13 10.38 -11.65
N SER A 112 -0.58 10.67 -12.74
CA SER A 112 -2.05 10.73 -12.74
C SER A 112 -2.68 9.38 -12.41
N VAL A 113 -2.10 8.27 -12.88
CA VAL A 113 -2.54 6.91 -12.55
C VAL A 113 -2.38 6.63 -11.05
N LEU A 114 -1.33 7.14 -10.42
CA LEU A 114 -1.06 6.95 -8.98
C LEU A 114 -1.89 7.86 -8.05
N THR A 115 -2.68 8.77 -8.60
CA THR A 115 -3.50 9.71 -7.81
C THR A 115 -4.38 9.02 -6.75
N PRO A 116 -5.04 7.87 -7.02
CA PRO A 116 -5.83 7.17 -6.00
C PRO A 116 -4.98 6.68 -4.82
N ILE A 117 -3.73 6.25 -5.08
CA ILE A 117 -2.79 5.83 -4.02
C ILE A 117 -2.46 7.01 -3.10
N TYR A 118 -2.13 8.17 -3.67
CA TYR A 118 -1.88 9.39 -2.90
C TYR A 118 -3.13 9.84 -2.12
N SER A 119 -4.31 9.66 -2.71
CA SER A 119 -5.58 9.95 -2.05
C SER A 119 -5.83 9.04 -0.86
N ALA A 120 -5.55 7.73 -0.99
CA ALA A 120 -5.63 6.77 0.11
C ALA A 120 -4.68 7.14 1.26
N ILE A 121 -3.44 7.53 0.96
CA ILE A 121 -2.48 8.01 1.97
C ILE A 121 -3.02 9.25 2.70
N LYS A 122 -3.55 10.24 1.96
CA LYS A 122 -4.13 11.45 2.57
C LYS A 122 -5.34 11.15 3.45
N LYS A 123 -6.27 10.31 2.97
CA LYS A 123 -7.46 9.90 3.71
C LYS A 123 -7.07 9.15 4.98
N THR A 124 -6.16 8.18 4.87
CA THR A 124 -5.66 7.41 6.01
C THR A 124 -5.01 8.33 7.04
N LYS A 125 -4.11 9.23 6.60
CA LYS A 125 -3.43 10.17 7.51
C LYS A 125 -4.40 11.10 8.23
N LYS A 126 -5.49 11.51 7.56
CA LYS A 126 -6.53 12.36 8.15
C LYS A 126 -7.35 11.62 9.22
N THR A 127 -7.58 10.31 9.01
CA THR A 127 -8.42 9.48 9.90
C THR A 127 -7.62 8.86 11.03
N LEU A 128 -6.32 8.59 10.80
CA LEU A 128 -5.44 7.97 11.77
C LEU A 128 -5.20 8.93 12.94
N SER A 129 -5.26 8.40 14.17
CA SER A 129 -4.97 9.16 15.39
C SER A 129 -3.53 9.71 15.37
N LYS A 130 -3.33 10.90 15.93
CA LYS A 130 -2.04 11.63 15.91
C LYS A 130 -0.92 10.92 16.68
N ASP A 131 -1.25 10.03 17.58
CA ASP A 131 -0.31 9.19 18.33
C ASP A 131 0.19 7.97 17.55
N LYS A 132 -0.40 7.69 16.38
CA LYS A 132 -0.02 6.59 15.50
C LYS A 132 0.72 7.07 14.26
N SER A 133 1.66 6.27 13.78
CA SER A 133 2.39 6.54 12.54
C SER A 133 1.71 5.91 11.33
N LEU A 134 1.85 6.54 10.17
CA LEU A 134 1.53 5.93 8.88
C LEU A 134 2.81 5.58 8.14
N ILE A 135 2.95 4.31 7.76
CA ILE A 135 4.08 3.79 7.00
C ILE A 135 3.62 3.57 5.56
N ALA A 136 4.31 4.17 4.62
CA ALA A 136 4.20 3.84 3.20
C ALA A 136 5.42 3.02 2.77
N PHE A 137 5.28 2.27 1.68
CA PHE A 137 6.34 1.46 1.12
C PHE A 137 6.37 1.56 -0.40
N VAL A 138 7.51 1.22 -0.99
CA VAL A 138 7.71 1.18 -2.44
C VAL A 138 8.72 0.07 -2.75
N GLY A 139 8.57 -0.59 -3.90
CA GLY A 139 9.59 -1.53 -4.38
C GLY A 139 10.87 -0.77 -4.77
N ALA A 140 12.03 -1.28 -4.36
CA ALA A 140 13.29 -0.78 -4.85
C ALA A 140 13.39 -0.99 -6.38
N PRO A 141 14.09 -0.13 -7.14
CA PRO A 141 14.18 -0.24 -8.59
C PRO A 141 14.60 -1.64 -9.07
N TRP A 142 15.61 -2.22 -8.44
CA TRP A 142 16.07 -3.58 -8.76
C TRP A 142 14.99 -4.63 -8.53
N THR A 143 14.25 -4.54 -7.42
CA THR A 143 13.14 -5.45 -7.13
C THR A 143 12.06 -5.39 -8.21
N LEU A 144 11.73 -4.17 -8.67
CA LEU A 144 10.70 -3.98 -9.70
C LEU A 144 11.13 -4.46 -11.08
N ILE A 145 12.44 -4.39 -11.40
CA ILE A 145 13.00 -4.85 -12.67
C ILE A 145 13.02 -6.39 -12.76
N ILE A 146 13.24 -7.08 -11.64
CA ILE A 146 13.31 -8.54 -11.61
C ILE A 146 11.91 -9.18 -11.68
N TYR A 147 10.86 -8.45 -11.31
CA TYR A 147 9.49 -8.96 -11.30
C TYR A 147 8.98 -9.17 -12.73
#